data_f000132aaa963193dcae240894235ef7
#
_entry.id   f000132aaa963193dcae240894235ef7
#
_cell.length_a   1.000
_cell.length_b   1.000
_cell.length_c   1.000
_cell.angle_alpha   90.00
_cell.angle_beta   90.00
_cell.angle_gamma   90.00
#
_symmetry.space_group_name_H-M   'P 1'
#
loop_
_entity.id
_entity.type
_entity.pdbx_description
1 polymer ?
#
loop_
_entity_poly.entity_id
_entity_poly.type
_entity_poly.pdbx_seq_one_letter_code
_entity_poly.pdbx_strand_id
1 'polypeptide(L)'
;MCTVIYSSELGQELESIRQTNKDFQKMYPDSLEYPVYDWSNDQTFWSDLEKYIPYIEIINLTGGEPTLVQGNYDFLQKLIDVGVSKNIVITFNTNVTNFQQRFLDIIGHFAKVRLALSIDGTGGVQEYIRFPSKWKAIQNNIQKLLEHVKDANNKFELSFAPAISILNVANFNDYINWSYNIADQHQYDNLVWDMDPSRVHGPEFQDIWHATKEYRQISLTKLKSVQTKSIEFFPSLQNFYNEIITCLESNYHDHAEANRKSLKIWNDSIDKKRRINIKDYIPYSEAIYG
;
A
#
# COMPACT_ATOMS: atom_id res chain seq x y z
N MET A 1 1.48 3.80 -3.47
CA MET A 1 2.95 3.96 -3.37
C MET A 1 3.25 5.12 -2.42
N CYS A 2 4.17 4.95 -1.47
CA CYS A 2 4.55 6.05 -0.58
C CYS A 2 5.26 7.14 -1.38
N THR A 3 4.92 8.39 -1.12
CA THR A 3 5.72 9.54 -1.56
C THR A 3 6.77 9.87 -0.52
N VAL A 4 7.80 10.62 -0.90
CA VAL A 4 8.86 11.09 0.03
C VAL A 4 8.32 11.86 1.25
N ILE A 5 7.15 12.47 1.11
CA ILE A 5 6.47 13.22 2.19
C ILE A 5 5.98 12.28 3.30
N TYR A 6 5.63 11.03 2.96
CA TYR A 6 5.08 10.05 3.90
C TYR A 6 6.07 8.95 4.30
N SER A 7 7.30 8.97 3.77
CA SER A 7 8.33 8.00 4.10
C SER A 7 9.69 8.66 4.20
N SER A 8 10.16 8.87 5.42
CA SER A 8 11.48 9.42 5.69
C SER A 8 12.60 8.53 5.14
N GLU A 9 12.46 7.20 5.20
CA GLU A 9 13.44 6.27 4.65
C GLU A 9 13.55 6.41 3.12
N LEU A 10 12.42 6.48 2.41
CA LEU A 10 12.42 6.71 0.97
C LEU A 10 13.01 8.07 0.63
N GLY A 11 12.68 9.12 1.40
CA GLY A 11 13.25 10.47 1.22
C GLY A 11 14.78 10.45 1.33
N GLN A 12 15.33 9.83 2.36
CA GLN A 12 16.79 9.69 2.54
C GLN A 12 17.45 8.86 1.43
N GLU A 13 16.82 7.75 1.02
CA GLU A 13 17.30 6.92 -0.09
C GLU A 13 17.40 7.74 -1.37
N LEU A 14 16.31 8.42 -1.76
CA LEU A 14 16.26 9.22 -2.98
C LEU A 14 17.18 10.43 -2.94
N GLU A 15 17.33 11.10 -1.79
CA GLU A 15 18.29 12.17 -1.63
C GLU A 15 19.73 11.68 -1.84
N SER A 16 20.10 10.52 -1.29
CA SER A 16 21.42 9.93 -1.51
C SER A 16 21.68 9.58 -3.00
N ILE A 17 20.63 9.20 -3.75
CA ILE A 17 20.70 8.99 -5.19
C ILE A 17 20.87 10.34 -5.90
N ARG A 18 20.08 11.35 -5.53
CA ARG A 18 20.14 12.70 -6.08
C ARG A 18 21.53 13.31 -6.01
N GLN A 19 22.21 13.14 -4.87
CA GLN A 19 23.57 13.66 -4.65
C GLN A 19 24.64 12.98 -5.50
N THR A 20 24.39 11.77 -5.98
CA THR A 20 25.37 10.96 -6.72
C THR A 20 25.03 10.73 -8.21
N ASN A 21 23.83 11.04 -8.64
CA ASN A 21 23.34 10.82 -10.00
C ASN A 21 22.85 12.14 -10.62
N LYS A 22 23.59 12.65 -11.63
CA LYS A 22 23.30 13.93 -12.27
C LYS A 22 21.96 13.97 -13.02
N ASP A 23 21.54 12.86 -13.60
CA ASP A 23 20.27 12.82 -14.34
C ASP A 23 19.09 12.75 -13.37
N PHE A 24 19.23 12.02 -12.26
CA PHE A 24 18.28 12.03 -11.18
C PHE A 24 18.19 13.42 -10.50
N GLN A 25 19.32 14.13 -10.34
CA GLN A 25 19.36 15.49 -9.83
C GLN A 25 18.61 16.49 -10.73
N LYS A 26 18.65 16.31 -12.06
CA LYS A 26 17.87 17.15 -12.99
C LYS A 26 16.36 16.90 -12.86
N MET A 27 15.95 15.67 -12.56
CA MET A 27 14.53 15.34 -12.31
C MET A 27 14.04 15.93 -10.99
N TYR A 28 14.92 15.98 -9.99
CA TYR A 28 14.64 16.48 -8.64
C TYR A 28 15.68 17.53 -8.27
N PRO A 29 15.51 18.78 -8.70
CA PRO A 29 16.50 19.85 -8.45
C PRO A 29 16.59 20.21 -6.97
N ASP A 30 15.46 20.16 -6.26
CA ASP A 30 15.37 20.47 -4.84
C ASP A 30 15.65 19.26 -3.95
N SER A 31 16.00 19.51 -2.68
CA SER A 31 16.18 18.44 -1.70
C SER A 31 14.90 17.62 -1.50
N LEU A 32 15.08 16.32 -1.39
CA LEU A 32 14.02 15.36 -1.09
C LEU A 32 13.92 15.02 0.41
N GLU A 33 14.76 15.66 1.23
CA GLU A 33 14.66 15.59 2.68
C GLU A 33 13.69 16.64 3.19
N TYR A 34 12.70 16.18 3.95
CA TYR A 34 11.74 17.05 4.62
C TYR A 34 11.98 16.98 6.13
N PRO A 35 11.89 18.12 6.84
CA PRO A 35 11.94 18.11 8.29
C PRO A 35 10.78 17.26 8.82
N VAL A 36 11.11 16.24 9.59
CA VAL A 36 10.13 15.36 10.22
C VAL A 36 9.89 15.86 11.63
N TYR A 37 8.66 16.30 11.91
CA TYR A 37 8.22 16.51 13.27
C TYR A 37 7.82 15.17 13.89
N ASP A 38 8.56 14.76 14.91
CA ASP A 38 8.28 13.51 15.63
C ASP A 38 7.18 13.74 16.69
N TRP A 39 5.95 13.82 16.23
CA TRP A 39 4.77 13.96 17.06
C TRP A 39 4.59 12.79 18.04
N SER A 40 5.13 11.61 17.71
CA SER A 40 4.94 10.39 18.50
C SER A 40 5.66 10.45 19.86
N ASN A 41 6.71 11.27 19.96
CA ASN A 41 7.44 11.54 21.19
C ASN A 41 7.02 12.87 21.89
N ASP A 42 6.04 13.58 21.35
CA ASP A 42 5.54 14.83 21.96
C ASP A 42 4.52 14.52 23.07
N GLN A 43 4.96 14.71 24.31
CA GLN A 43 4.09 14.50 25.47
C GLN A 43 2.91 15.47 25.52
N THR A 44 3.06 16.67 24.97
CA THR A 44 1.96 17.65 24.91
C THR A 44 0.85 17.16 23.99
N PHE A 45 1.24 16.62 22.82
CA PHE A 45 0.28 16.02 21.88
C PHE A 45 -0.55 14.93 22.56
N TRP A 46 0.10 13.99 23.25
CA TRP A 46 -0.60 12.89 23.92
C TRP A 46 -1.48 13.35 25.07
N SER A 47 -0.97 14.28 25.91
CA SER A 47 -1.76 14.82 27.04
C SER A 47 -2.97 15.62 26.57
N ASP A 48 -2.88 16.30 25.46
CA ASP A 48 -4.02 17.01 24.86
C ASP A 48 -5.03 16.05 24.28
N LEU A 49 -4.58 14.99 23.60
CA LEU A 49 -5.46 13.95 23.04
C LEU A 49 -6.25 13.22 24.14
N GLU A 50 -5.66 13.01 25.31
CA GLU A 50 -6.32 12.37 26.44
C GLU A 50 -7.56 13.09 26.92
N LYS A 51 -7.62 14.40 26.78
CA LYS A 51 -8.79 15.22 27.16
C LYS A 51 -10.05 14.88 26.33
N TYR A 52 -9.85 14.30 25.15
CA TYR A 52 -10.91 13.93 24.22
C TYR A 52 -11.37 12.48 24.36
N ILE A 53 -10.71 11.65 25.18
CA ILE A 53 -11.06 10.23 25.37
C ILE A 53 -12.56 9.99 25.54
N PRO A 54 -13.33 10.77 26.33
CA PRO A 54 -14.77 10.55 26.51
C PRO A 54 -15.62 10.74 25.25
N TYR A 55 -15.06 11.37 24.21
CA TYR A 55 -15.77 11.77 22.99
C TYR A 55 -15.25 11.01 21.74
N ILE A 56 -14.25 10.16 21.89
CA ILE A 56 -13.68 9.42 20.78
C ILE A 56 -14.62 8.29 20.36
N GLU A 57 -15.05 8.33 19.10
CA GLU A 57 -15.84 7.28 18.44
C GLU A 57 -15.02 6.52 17.39
N ILE A 58 -14.12 7.22 16.71
CA ILE A 58 -13.29 6.64 15.64
C ILE A 58 -11.85 7.13 15.78
N ILE A 59 -10.90 6.21 15.65
CA ILE A 59 -9.47 6.54 15.56
C ILE A 59 -8.95 6.05 14.22
N ASN A 60 -8.32 6.95 13.47
CA ASN A 60 -7.66 6.60 12.22
C ASN A 60 -6.14 6.75 12.38
N LEU A 61 -5.43 5.63 12.34
CA LEU A 61 -3.98 5.56 12.45
C LEU A 61 -3.37 5.36 11.05
N THR A 62 -2.76 6.42 10.56
CA THR A 62 -2.16 6.50 9.21
C THR A 62 -0.78 7.16 9.31
N GLY A 63 -0.05 7.24 8.21
CA GLY A 63 1.32 7.74 8.16
C GLY A 63 2.28 6.60 7.84
N GLY A 64 3.58 6.68 8.11
CA GLY A 64 4.57 5.67 7.73
C GLY A 64 4.10 4.22 7.94
N GLU A 65 4.38 3.61 9.09
CA GLU A 65 3.77 2.32 9.50
C GLU A 65 3.26 2.46 10.94
N PRO A 66 1.94 2.59 11.14
CA PRO A 66 1.37 2.83 12.47
C PRO A 66 1.67 1.73 13.49
N THR A 67 1.90 0.50 13.03
CA THR A 67 2.23 -0.65 13.87
C THR A 67 3.67 -0.63 14.42
N LEU A 68 4.48 0.35 14.03
CA LEU A 68 5.84 0.58 14.57
C LEU A 68 5.89 1.70 15.62
N VAL A 69 4.84 2.50 15.75
CA VAL A 69 4.82 3.70 16.62
C VAL A 69 4.39 3.31 18.04
N GLN A 70 5.33 3.40 19.00
CA GLN A 70 5.08 3.03 20.40
C GLN A 70 3.95 3.85 21.03
N GLY A 71 3.89 5.16 20.76
CA GLY A 71 2.83 6.03 21.29
C GLY A 71 1.42 5.61 20.88
N ASN A 72 1.25 5.02 19.67
CA ASN A 72 -0.04 4.46 19.28
C ASN A 72 -0.47 3.33 20.23
N TYR A 73 0.46 2.42 20.55
CA TYR A 73 0.16 1.31 21.46
C TYR A 73 -0.18 1.80 22.87
N ASP A 74 0.56 2.77 23.36
CA ASP A 74 0.36 3.30 24.72
C ASP A 74 -0.99 4.02 24.82
N PHE A 75 -1.38 4.77 23.79
CA PHE A 75 -2.67 5.43 23.73
C PHE A 75 -3.82 4.42 23.59
N LEU A 76 -3.71 3.42 22.70
CA LEU A 76 -4.72 2.39 22.54
C LEU A 76 -4.88 1.57 23.83
N GLN A 77 -3.78 1.25 24.52
CA GLN A 77 -3.83 0.57 25.83
C GLN A 77 -4.58 1.42 26.87
N LYS A 78 -4.33 2.72 26.89
CA LYS A 78 -5.04 3.63 27.80
C LYS A 78 -6.55 3.62 27.56
N LEU A 79 -7.01 3.58 26.30
CA LEU A 79 -8.43 3.46 25.96
C LEU A 79 -9.05 2.15 26.48
N ILE A 80 -8.26 1.07 26.46
CA ILE A 80 -8.65 -0.22 27.03
C ILE A 80 -8.78 -0.12 28.55
N ASP A 81 -7.77 0.44 29.20
CA ASP A 81 -7.70 0.54 30.67
C ASP A 81 -8.83 1.39 31.25
N VAL A 82 -9.23 2.46 30.56
CA VAL A 82 -10.39 3.28 30.97
C VAL A 82 -11.74 2.68 30.53
N GLY A 83 -11.74 1.56 29.78
CA GLY A 83 -12.93 0.79 29.43
C GLY A 83 -13.78 1.35 28.29
N VAL A 84 -13.28 2.34 27.50
CA VAL A 84 -14.03 2.94 26.39
C VAL A 84 -13.79 2.25 25.05
N SER A 85 -12.72 1.47 24.90
CA SER A 85 -12.29 0.83 23.63
C SER A 85 -13.42 0.05 22.94
N LYS A 86 -14.27 -0.62 23.71
CA LYS A 86 -15.41 -1.41 23.19
C LYS A 86 -16.48 -0.59 22.45
N ASN A 87 -16.41 0.74 22.51
CA ASN A 87 -17.32 1.65 21.81
C ASN A 87 -16.61 2.36 20.63
N ILE A 88 -15.31 2.13 20.43
CA ILE A 88 -14.48 2.83 19.47
C ILE A 88 -14.21 1.95 18.24
N VAL A 89 -14.33 2.54 17.05
CA VAL A 89 -13.85 1.97 15.79
C VAL A 89 -12.42 2.41 15.58
N ILE A 90 -11.51 1.46 15.33
CA ILE A 90 -10.13 1.78 14.94
C ILE A 90 -9.88 1.44 13.48
N THR A 91 -9.14 2.31 12.81
CA THR A 91 -8.74 2.15 11.40
C THR A 91 -7.23 2.26 11.27
N PHE A 92 -6.61 1.35 10.53
CA PHE A 92 -5.20 1.36 10.22
C PHE A 92 -4.97 1.27 8.71
N ASN A 93 -4.02 2.06 8.20
CA ASN A 93 -3.40 1.81 6.91
C ASN A 93 -2.03 1.18 7.19
N THR A 94 -1.84 -0.07 6.81
CA THR A 94 -0.63 -0.82 7.15
C THR A 94 -0.01 -1.48 5.92
N ASN A 95 1.33 -1.52 5.89
CA ASN A 95 2.10 -2.25 4.87
C ASN A 95 2.19 -3.77 5.15
N VAL A 96 1.57 -4.24 6.22
CA VAL A 96 1.49 -5.66 6.63
C VAL A 96 2.86 -6.29 6.97
N THR A 97 3.90 -5.49 7.17
CA THR A 97 5.24 -6.03 7.44
C THR A 97 5.48 -6.36 8.91
N ASN A 98 4.67 -5.80 9.83
CA ASN A 98 4.90 -5.89 11.26
C ASN A 98 3.61 -6.18 12.06
N PHE A 99 3.11 -7.42 11.98
CA PHE A 99 2.01 -7.88 12.85
C PHE A 99 2.55 -8.70 14.02
N GLN A 100 2.94 -7.98 15.08
CA GLN A 100 3.34 -8.59 16.35
C GLN A 100 2.10 -9.02 17.16
N GLN A 101 2.28 -9.99 18.05
CA GLN A 101 1.19 -10.48 18.90
C GLN A 101 0.54 -9.33 19.70
N ARG A 102 1.34 -8.41 20.24
CA ARG A 102 0.83 -7.21 20.94
C ARG A 102 -0.17 -6.39 20.12
N PHE A 103 0.07 -6.25 18.80
CA PHE A 103 -0.85 -5.54 17.92
C PHE A 103 -2.20 -6.27 17.84
N LEU A 104 -2.15 -7.58 17.60
CA LEU A 104 -3.36 -8.42 17.52
C LEU A 104 -4.14 -8.40 18.83
N ASP A 105 -3.45 -8.52 19.96
CA ASP A 105 -4.07 -8.49 21.29
C ASP A 105 -4.81 -7.16 21.52
N ILE A 106 -4.18 -6.04 21.21
CA ILE A 106 -4.77 -4.70 21.40
C ILE A 106 -6.02 -4.50 20.53
N ILE A 107 -5.93 -4.81 19.23
CA ILE A 107 -7.06 -4.57 18.32
C ILE A 107 -8.30 -5.38 18.67
N GLY A 108 -8.16 -6.54 19.31
CA GLY A 108 -9.25 -7.38 19.79
C GLY A 108 -10.17 -6.71 20.84
N HIS A 109 -9.72 -5.64 21.49
CA HIS A 109 -10.50 -4.93 22.53
C HIS A 109 -11.42 -3.82 21.99
N PHE A 110 -11.38 -3.53 20.69
CA PHE A 110 -12.15 -2.44 20.09
C PHE A 110 -13.46 -2.94 19.49
N ALA A 111 -14.46 -2.05 19.40
CA ALA A 111 -15.78 -2.40 18.85
C ALA A 111 -15.69 -2.93 17.44
N LYS A 112 -14.85 -2.30 16.62
CA LYS A 112 -14.64 -2.65 15.21
C LYS A 112 -13.24 -2.26 14.77
N VAL A 113 -12.64 -3.09 13.94
CA VAL A 113 -11.31 -2.90 13.38
C VAL A 113 -11.40 -2.81 11.86
N ARG A 114 -10.87 -1.74 11.28
CA ARG A 114 -10.72 -1.58 9.83
C ARG A 114 -9.24 -1.58 9.47
N LEU A 115 -8.82 -2.49 8.63
CA LEU A 115 -7.44 -2.56 8.16
C LEU A 115 -7.40 -2.39 6.64
N ALA A 116 -6.80 -1.29 6.19
CA ALA A 116 -6.42 -1.11 4.79
C ALA A 116 -5.03 -1.71 4.58
N LEU A 117 -4.98 -2.85 3.89
CA LEU A 117 -3.78 -3.64 3.63
C LEU A 117 -3.08 -3.08 2.38
N SER A 118 -2.07 -2.25 2.59
CA SER A 118 -1.31 -1.59 1.52
C SER A 118 -0.35 -2.58 0.83
N ILE A 119 -0.88 -3.44 0.00
CA ILE A 119 -0.17 -4.44 -0.79
C ILE A 119 -0.39 -4.10 -2.26
N ASP A 120 0.69 -3.88 -3.03
CA ASP A 120 0.62 -3.35 -4.41
C ASP A 120 0.80 -4.43 -5.49
N GLY A 121 1.01 -5.68 -5.11
CA GLY A 121 1.20 -6.78 -6.04
C GLY A 121 1.51 -8.10 -5.33
N THR A 122 1.83 -9.13 -6.09
CA THR A 122 2.20 -10.45 -5.57
C THR A 122 3.68 -10.75 -5.81
N GLY A 123 4.27 -11.57 -4.94
CA GLY A 123 5.64 -12.07 -5.11
C GLY A 123 6.68 -10.96 -5.29
N GLY A 124 7.49 -11.09 -6.33
CA GLY A 124 8.55 -10.15 -6.67
C GLY A 124 8.06 -8.73 -6.93
N VAL A 125 6.87 -8.57 -7.54
CA VAL A 125 6.28 -7.25 -7.80
C VAL A 125 6.11 -6.47 -6.49
N GLN A 126 5.56 -7.10 -5.46
CA GLN A 126 5.43 -6.50 -4.13
C GLN A 126 6.80 -6.17 -3.53
N GLU A 127 7.76 -7.08 -3.63
CA GLU A 127 9.10 -6.88 -3.07
C GLU A 127 9.87 -5.72 -3.74
N TYR A 128 9.67 -5.52 -5.05
CA TYR A 128 10.28 -4.42 -5.78
C TYR A 128 9.68 -3.07 -5.41
N ILE A 129 8.34 -2.98 -5.48
CA ILE A 129 7.61 -1.71 -5.29
C ILE A 129 7.70 -1.24 -3.83
N ARG A 130 7.61 -2.17 -2.88
CA ARG A 130 7.64 -1.88 -1.44
C ARG A 130 8.89 -2.43 -0.76
N PHE A 131 10.03 -2.24 -1.42
CA PHE A 131 11.32 -2.58 -0.81
C PHE A 131 11.49 -1.91 0.58
N PRO A 132 12.04 -2.61 1.59
CA PRO A 132 12.64 -3.96 1.57
C PRO A 132 11.68 -5.09 2.00
N SER A 133 10.37 -4.93 1.83
CA SER A 133 9.39 -5.95 2.24
C SER A 133 9.68 -7.32 1.59
N LYS A 134 9.29 -8.39 2.29
CA LYS A 134 9.42 -9.77 1.79
C LYS A 134 8.05 -10.40 1.68
N TRP A 135 7.72 -10.90 0.49
CA TRP A 135 6.42 -11.48 0.19
C TRP A 135 6.01 -12.57 1.17
N LYS A 136 6.95 -13.46 1.51
CA LYS A 136 6.70 -14.53 2.48
C LYS A 136 6.33 -14.00 3.87
N ALA A 137 6.93 -12.89 4.29
CA ALA A 137 6.62 -12.27 5.57
C ALA A 137 5.20 -11.66 5.56
N ILE A 138 4.82 -11.00 4.46
CA ILE A 138 3.45 -10.48 4.28
C ILE A 138 2.43 -11.60 4.34
N GLN A 139 2.64 -12.70 3.58
CA GLN A 139 1.74 -13.87 3.62
C GLN A 139 1.59 -14.43 5.04
N ASN A 140 2.70 -14.60 5.76
CA ASN A 140 2.68 -15.09 7.13
C ASN A 140 1.92 -14.14 8.08
N ASN A 141 2.07 -12.83 7.90
CA ASN A 141 1.37 -11.84 8.73
C ASN A 141 -0.13 -11.81 8.43
N ILE A 142 -0.53 -11.96 7.16
CA ILE A 142 -1.96 -12.11 6.79
C ILE A 142 -2.52 -13.37 7.46
N GLN A 143 -1.82 -14.48 7.41
CA GLN A 143 -2.28 -15.72 8.04
C GLN A 143 -2.48 -15.55 9.55
N LYS A 144 -1.53 -14.93 10.26
CA LYS A 144 -1.65 -14.62 11.69
C LYS A 144 -2.86 -13.72 11.99
N LEU A 145 -3.07 -12.69 11.16
CA LEU A 145 -4.23 -11.82 11.29
C LEU A 145 -5.54 -12.62 11.15
N LEU A 146 -5.64 -13.48 10.13
CA LEU A 146 -6.85 -14.26 9.87
C LEU A 146 -7.14 -15.30 10.97
N GLU A 147 -6.10 -15.92 11.53
CA GLU A 147 -6.22 -16.78 12.71
C GLU A 147 -6.77 -15.99 13.91
N HIS A 148 -6.27 -14.78 14.16
CA HIS A 148 -6.79 -13.91 15.21
C HIS A 148 -8.24 -13.51 14.95
N VAL A 149 -8.57 -13.07 13.72
CA VAL A 149 -9.93 -12.64 13.33
C VAL A 149 -10.95 -13.76 13.51
N LYS A 150 -10.59 -15.00 13.18
CA LYS A 150 -11.45 -16.17 13.32
C LYS A 150 -11.96 -16.37 14.74
N ASP A 151 -11.11 -16.14 15.73
CA ASP A 151 -11.41 -16.38 17.14
C ASP A 151 -11.85 -15.09 17.89
N ALA A 152 -11.88 -13.94 17.18
CA ALA A 152 -12.23 -12.66 17.78
C ALA A 152 -13.75 -12.48 17.92
N ASN A 153 -14.15 -11.78 19.00
CA ASN A 153 -15.54 -11.42 19.25
C ASN A 153 -15.98 -10.09 18.62
N ASN A 154 -15.03 -9.25 18.22
CA ASN A 154 -15.30 -7.97 17.59
C ASN A 154 -15.38 -8.10 16.05
N LYS A 155 -15.84 -7.03 15.40
CA LYS A 155 -16.01 -7.00 13.93
C LYS A 155 -14.75 -6.51 13.24
N PHE A 156 -14.44 -7.13 12.09
CA PHE A 156 -13.33 -6.74 11.23
C PHE A 156 -13.82 -6.35 9.83
N GLU A 157 -13.20 -5.32 9.27
CA GLU A 157 -13.25 -4.98 7.86
C GLU A 157 -11.81 -4.97 7.34
N LEU A 158 -11.50 -5.89 6.44
CA LEU A 158 -10.20 -5.97 5.79
C LEU A 158 -10.33 -5.54 4.33
N SER A 159 -9.61 -4.51 3.95
CA SER A 159 -9.60 -4.03 2.57
C SER A 159 -8.20 -4.16 1.98
N PHE A 160 -8.09 -4.84 0.85
CA PHE A 160 -6.89 -4.78 0.02
C PHE A 160 -6.84 -3.41 -0.66
N ALA A 161 -5.79 -2.63 -0.41
CA ALA A 161 -5.65 -1.25 -0.88
C ALA A 161 -4.41 -1.07 -1.78
N PRO A 162 -4.37 -1.68 -2.99
CA PRO A 162 -3.24 -1.55 -3.90
C PRO A 162 -3.21 -0.17 -4.57
N ALA A 163 -2.00 0.38 -4.70
CA ALA A 163 -1.72 1.54 -5.54
C ALA A 163 -1.24 1.06 -6.92
N ILE A 164 -2.09 1.24 -7.94
CA ILE A 164 -1.84 0.73 -9.30
C ILE A 164 -1.08 1.77 -10.13
N SER A 165 0.08 1.36 -10.62
CA SER A 165 1.02 2.14 -11.40
C SER A 165 1.43 1.39 -12.67
N ILE A 166 2.25 2.02 -13.50
CA ILE A 166 2.87 1.36 -14.66
C ILE A 166 3.71 0.14 -14.26
N LEU A 167 4.20 0.05 -13.01
CA LEU A 167 5.04 -1.05 -12.56
C LEU A 167 4.28 -2.32 -12.21
N ASN A 168 2.99 -2.22 -11.86
CA ASN A 168 2.21 -3.37 -11.39
C ASN A 168 0.91 -3.63 -12.14
N VAL A 169 0.51 -2.76 -13.06
CA VAL A 169 -0.76 -2.94 -13.79
C VAL A 169 -0.83 -4.27 -14.55
N ALA A 170 0.29 -4.77 -15.09
CA ALA A 170 0.35 -6.08 -15.75
C ALA A 170 0.33 -7.27 -14.77
N ASN A 171 0.47 -7.03 -13.47
CA ASN A 171 0.34 -8.04 -12.41
C ASN A 171 -0.99 -7.94 -11.66
N PHE A 172 -1.81 -6.93 -11.97
CA PHE A 172 -3.04 -6.66 -11.22
C PHE A 172 -4.06 -7.80 -11.32
N ASN A 173 -4.09 -8.53 -12.43
CA ASN A 173 -4.89 -9.76 -12.56
C ASN A 173 -4.49 -10.83 -11.53
N ASP A 174 -3.17 -11.07 -11.37
CA ASP A 174 -2.65 -12.06 -10.43
C ASP A 174 -2.94 -11.63 -8.99
N TYR A 175 -2.86 -10.32 -8.73
CA TYR A 175 -3.20 -9.74 -7.44
C TYR A 175 -4.69 -9.90 -7.11
N ILE A 176 -5.62 -9.58 -8.03
CA ILE A 176 -7.06 -9.77 -7.83
C ILE A 176 -7.38 -11.24 -7.53
N ASN A 177 -6.83 -12.16 -8.32
CA ASN A 177 -7.06 -13.58 -8.12
C ASN A 177 -6.50 -14.08 -6.77
N TRP A 178 -5.30 -13.62 -6.37
CA TRP A 178 -4.72 -13.96 -5.08
C TRP A 178 -5.57 -13.42 -3.93
N SER A 179 -5.99 -12.15 -3.99
CA SER A 179 -6.83 -11.53 -2.97
C SER A 179 -8.18 -12.22 -2.84
N TYR A 180 -8.81 -12.54 -3.98
CA TYR A 180 -10.05 -13.31 -4.02
C TYR A 180 -9.89 -14.68 -3.34
N ASN A 181 -8.85 -15.42 -3.67
CA ASN A 181 -8.62 -16.74 -3.07
C ASN A 181 -8.44 -16.68 -1.55
N ILE A 182 -7.75 -15.65 -1.04
CA ILE A 182 -7.62 -15.42 0.41
C ILE A 182 -9.00 -15.14 1.03
N ALA A 183 -9.76 -14.21 0.44
CA ALA A 183 -11.05 -13.78 0.98
C ALA A 183 -12.10 -14.91 0.90
N ASP A 184 -12.13 -15.66 -0.20
CA ASP A 184 -13.06 -16.79 -0.41
C ASP A 184 -12.82 -17.94 0.59
N GLN A 185 -11.57 -18.20 0.94
CA GLN A 185 -11.20 -19.22 1.94
C GLN A 185 -11.46 -18.82 3.39
N HIS A 186 -11.59 -17.52 3.67
CA HIS A 186 -11.67 -16.98 5.02
C HIS A 186 -12.91 -16.09 5.18
N GLN A 187 -14.09 -16.69 5.00
CA GLN A 187 -15.36 -16.04 5.24
C GLN A 187 -15.82 -16.34 6.67
N TYR A 188 -15.68 -15.35 7.55
CA TYR A 188 -16.13 -15.44 8.94
C TYR A 188 -17.28 -14.46 9.19
N ASP A 189 -18.23 -14.78 10.07
CA ASP A 189 -19.41 -13.95 10.37
C ASP A 189 -19.06 -12.54 10.89
N ASN A 190 -17.88 -12.42 11.48
CA ASN A 190 -17.35 -11.15 12.01
C ASN A 190 -16.39 -10.43 11.05
N LEU A 191 -16.23 -10.90 9.80
CA LEU A 191 -15.29 -10.37 8.83
C LEU A 191 -15.97 -9.93 7.55
N VAL A 192 -15.69 -8.70 7.14
CA VAL A 192 -16.07 -8.16 5.83
C VAL A 192 -14.79 -7.92 5.02
N TRP A 193 -14.82 -8.36 3.76
CA TRP A 193 -13.73 -8.14 2.80
C TRP A 193 -14.10 -7.07 1.78
N ASP A 194 -13.11 -6.24 1.40
CA ASP A 194 -13.21 -5.34 0.25
C ASP A 194 -11.85 -5.22 -0.45
N MET A 195 -11.85 -4.59 -1.63
CA MET A 195 -10.66 -4.15 -2.33
C MET A 195 -10.89 -2.71 -2.79
N ASP A 196 -10.14 -1.78 -2.21
CA ASP A 196 -10.21 -0.34 -2.48
C ASP A 196 -8.91 0.15 -3.16
N PRO A 197 -8.75 -0.13 -4.46
CA PRO A 197 -7.55 0.23 -5.19
C PRO A 197 -7.52 1.72 -5.54
N SER A 198 -6.31 2.26 -5.72
CA SER A 198 -6.11 3.61 -6.20
C SER A 198 -5.12 3.64 -7.38
N ARG A 199 -5.29 4.59 -8.31
CA ARG A 199 -4.32 4.81 -9.38
C ARG A 199 -3.24 5.79 -8.92
N VAL A 200 -1.99 5.48 -9.26
CA VAL A 200 -0.84 6.36 -9.00
C VAL A 200 -0.79 7.45 -10.08
N HIS A 201 -0.98 8.70 -9.66
CA HIS A 201 -0.85 9.88 -10.51
C HIS A 201 0.47 10.64 -10.34
N GLY A 202 1.16 10.41 -9.27
CA GLY A 202 2.41 11.08 -8.96
C GLY A 202 3.47 10.14 -8.35
N PRO A 203 4.74 10.28 -8.75
CA PRO A 203 5.23 11.14 -9.83
C PRO A 203 4.66 10.71 -11.20
N GLU A 204 4.41 11.69 -12.08
CA GLU A 204 3.68 11.51 -13.35
C GLU A 204 4.20 10.32 -14.19
N PHE A 205 5.49 10.11 -14.23
CA PHE A 205 6.10 9.01 -14.98
C PHE A 205 5.72 7.60 -14.46
N GLN A 206 5.10 7.49 -13.30
CA GLN A 206 4.60 6.22 -12.75
C GLN A 206 3.14 5.95 -13.13
N ASP A 207 2.45 6.91 -13.74
CA ASP A 207 1.08 6.71 -14.18
C ASP A 207 1.02 5.72 -15.36
N ILE A 208 0.01 4.86 -15.37
CA ILE A 208 -0.25 3.87 -16.41
C ILE A 208 -0.51 4.51 -17.80
N TRP A 209 -0.87 5.78 -17.83
CA TRP A 209 -1.07 6.56 -19.07
C TRP A 209 0.17 6.60 -19.96
N HIS A 210 1.36 6.44 -19.41
CA HIS A 210 2.62 6.50 -20.12
C HIS A 210 3.11 5.14 -20.62
N ALA A 211 2.35 4.07 -20.37
CA ALA A 211 2.70 2.73 -20.82
C ALA A 211 2.79 2.64 -22.36
N THR A 212 3.75 1.88 -22.87
CA THR A 212 3.88 1.60 -24.31
C THR A 212 2.65 0.86 -24.84
N LYS A 213 2.45 0.89 -26.16
CA LYS A 213 1.36 0.14 -26.80
C LYS A 213 1.46 -1.36 -26.49
N GLU A 214 2.68 -1.91 -26.53
CA GLU A 214 2.92 -3.31 -26.22
C GLU A 214 2.54 -3.64 -24.78
N TYR A 215 3.04 -2.88 -23.80
CA TYR A 215 2.76 -3.12 -22.39
C TYR A 215 1.27 -2.96 -22.04
N ARG A 216 0.58 -1.99 -22.66
CA ARG A 216 -0.88 -1.84 -22.54
C ARG A 216 -1.62 -3.07 -23.03
N GLN A 217 -1.23 -3.62 -24.21
CA GLN A 217 -1.86 -4.81 -24.78
C GLN A 217 -1.64 -6.04 -23.89
N ILE A 218 -0.44 -6.21 -23.33
CA ILE A 218 -0.15 -7.26 -22.36
C ILE A 218 -1.06 -7.10 -21.13
N SER A 219 -1.11 -5.90 -20.55
CA SER A 219 -1.90 -5.59 -19.36
C SER A 219 -3.40 -5.83 -19.60
N LEU A 220 -3.94 -5.36 -20.72
CA LEU A 220 -5.34 -5.57 -21.11
C LEU A 220 -5.67 -7.05 -21.25
N THR A 221 -4.82 -7.82 -21.93
CA THR A 221 -5.03 -9.27 -22.12
C THR A 221 -5.10 -9.98 -20.77
N LYS A 222 -4.20 -9.65 -19.85
CA LYS A 222 -4.20 -10.22 -18.50
C LYS A 222 -5.40 -9.79 -17.68
N LEU A 223 -5.74 -8.50 -17.66
CA LEU A 223 -6.90 -8.02 -16.92
C LEU A 223 -8.19 -8.64 -17.42
N LYS A 224 -8.39 -8.71 -18.73
CA LYS A 224 -9.59 -9.34 -19.33
C LYS A 224 -9.68 -10.85 -19.07
N SER A 225 -8.63 -11.49 -18.55
CA SER A 225 -8.64 -12.88 -18.12
C SER A 225 -9.11 -13.09 -16.66
N VAL A 226 -9.31 -12.03 -15.89
CA VAL A 226 -9.82 -12.10 -14.51
C VAL A 226 -11.24 -12.63 -14.52
N GLN A 227 -11.54 -13.60 -13.67
CA GLN A 227 -12.87 -14.16 -13.54
C GLN A 227 -13.85 -13.12 -12.96
N THR A 228 -15.02 -12.99 -13.56
CA THR A 228 -16.06 -12.04 -13.13
C THR A 228 -16.37 -12.16 -11.63
N LYS A 229 -16.47 -13.38 -11.10
CA LYS A 229 -16.72 -13.63 -9.68
C LYS A 229 -15.68 -13.00 -8.75
N SER A 230 -14.40 -12.92 -9.19
CA SER A 230 -13.32 -12.31 -8.37
C SER A 230 -13.47 -10.79 -8.31
N ILE A 231 -14.04 -10.17 -9.34
CA ILE A 231 -14.30 -8.73 -9.36
C ILE A 231 -15.57 -8.41 -8.57
N GLU A 232 -16.63 -9.18 -8.78
CA GLU A 232 -17.93 -8.99 -8.11
C GLU A 232 -17.86 -9.26 -6.60
N PHE A 233 -16.89 -10.05 -6.14
CA PHE A 233 -16.70 -10.35 -4.73
C PHE A 233 -16.34 -9.10 -3.90
N PHE A 234 -15.64 -8.14 -4.51
CA PHE A 234 -15.21 -6.91 -3.84
C PHE A 234 -16.04 -5.72 -4.32
N PRO A 235 -16.94 -5.16 -3.48
CA PRO A 235 -17.86 -4.10 -3.90
C PRO A 235 -17.19 -2.88 -4.52
N SER A 236 -16.03 -2.47 -3.99
CA SER A 236 -15.31 -1.26 -4.45
C SER A 236 -14.48 -1.48 -5.72
N LEU A 237 -14.19 -2.74 -6.09
CA LEU A 237 -13.28 -3.05 -7.19
C LEU A 237 -13.86 -2.76 -8.57
N GLN A 238 -15.16 -2.99 -8.79
CA GLN A 238 -15.76 -3.00 -10.14
C GLN A 238 -15.53 -1.69 -10.90
N ASN A 239 -15.79 -0.56 -10.26
CA ASN A 239 -15.63 0.75 -10.90
C ASN A 239 -14.18 1.04 -11.26
N PHE A 240 -13.26 0.76 -10.34
CA PHE A 240 -11.83 0.94 -10.55
C PHE A 240 -11.30 0.02 -11.66
N TYR A 241 -11.74 -1.23 -11.69
CA TYR A 241 -11.37 -2.18 -12.74
C TYR A 241 -11.77 -1.65 -14.14
N ASN A 242 -12.99 -1.13 -14.29
CA ASN A 242 -13.44 -0.52 -15.53
C ASN A 242 -12.65 0.75 -15.90
N GLU A 243 -12.31 1.57 -14.90
CA GLU A 243 -11.45 2.74 -15.09
C GLU A 243 -10.08 2.34 -15.67
N ILE A 244 -9.42 1.34 -15.09
CA ILE A 244 -8.12 0.86 -15.56
C ILE A 244 -8.21 0.31 -16.99
N ILE A 245 -9.23 -0.48 -17.32
CA ILE A 245 -9.46 -0.96 -18.69
C ILE A 245 -9.59 0.22 -19.65
N THR A 246 -10.44 1.19 -19.33
CA THR A 246 -10.65 2.39 -20.15
C THR A 246 -9.36 3.18 -20.34
N CYS A 247 -8.59 3.33 -19.28
CA CYS A 247 -7.31 4.02 -19.33
C CYS A 247 -6.31 3.30 -20.26
N LEU A 248 -6.21 1.98 -20.18
CA LEU A 248 -5.32 1.19 -21.04
C LEU A 248 -5.79 1.14 -22.51
N GLU A 249 -7.08 1.27 -22.80
CA GLU A 249 -7.65 1.31 -24.15
C GLU A 249 -7.57 2.70 -24.78
N SER A 250 -7.39 3.76 -24.00
CA SER A 250 -7.32 5.13 -24.48
C SER A 250 -6.09 5.40 -25.36
N ASN A 251 -6.15 6.46 -26.19
CA ASN A 251 -5.06 6.86 -27.06
C ASN A 251 -3.85 7.41 -26.26
N TYR A 252 -2.70 7.39 -26.91
CA TYR A 252 -1.40 7.79 -26.40
C TYR A 252 -1.37 9.26 -25.95
N HIS A 253 -0.68 9.56 -24.85
CA HIS A 253 -0.42 10.93 -24.40
C HIS A 253 0.83 11.52 -25.04
N ASP A 254 0.83 12.81 -25.39
CA ASP A 254 1.90 13.51 -26.09
C ASP A 254 3.26 13.50 -25.36
N HIS A 255 3.25 13.36 -24.03
CA HIS A 255 4.48 13.34 -23.20
C HIS A 255 4.90 11.92 -22.76
N ALA A 256 4.28 10.88 -23.28
CA ALA A 256 4.53 9.50 -22.79
C ALA A 256 6.00 9.06 -22.94
N GLU A 257 6.68 9.44 -24.01
CA GLU A 257 8.10 9.09 -24.22
C GLU A 257 9.02 9.76 -23.19
N ALA A 258 8.81 11.05 -22.91
CA ALA A 258 9.60 11.77 -21.90
C ALA A 258 9.40 11.16 -20.51
N ASN A 259 8.16 10.81 -20.15
CA ASN A 259 7.83 10.16 -18.88
C ASN A 259 8.44 8.76 -18.78
N ARG A 260 8.47 7.96 -19.86
CA ARG A 260 9.16 6.66 -19.86
C ARG A 260 10.68 6.79 -19.68
N LYS A 261 11.31 7.83 -20.27
CA LYS A 261 12.73 8.13 -20.01
C LYS A 261 12.96 8.48 -18.54
N SER A 262 12.10 9.29 -17.94
CA SER A 262 12.15 9.61 -16.50
C SER A 262 11.96 8.37 -15.63
N LEU A 263 11.00 7.52 -15.97
CA LEU A 263 10.79 6.24 -15.27
C LEU A 263 12.02 5.34 -15.35
N LYS A 264 12.67 5.29 -16.53
CA LYS A 264 13.90 4.50 -16.70
C LYS A 264 15.03 5.02 -15.82
N ILE A 265 15.26 6.34 -15.79
CA ILE A 265 16.28 6.96 -14.94
C ILE A 265 15.97 6.65 -13.47
N TRP A 266 14.70 6.74 -13.07
CA TRP A 266 14.25 6.41 -11.72
C TRP A 266 14.57 4.96 -11.36
N ASN A 267 14.12 4.00 -12.15
CA ASN A 267 14.29 2.58 -11.86
C ASN A 267 15.78 2.17 -11.92
N ASP A 268 16.54 2.59 -12.93
CA ASP A 268 17.99 2.31 -13.02
C ASP A 268 18.75 2.84 -11.79
N SER A 269 18.33 4.00 -11.26
CA SER A 269 18.96 4.63 -10.10
C SER A 269 18.65 3.87 -8.81
N ILE A 270 17.41 3.46 -8.64
CA ILE A 270 16.95 2.65 -7.50
C ILE A 270 17.58 1.26 -7.55
N ASP A 271 17.58 0.60 -8.69
CA ASP A 271 18.16 -0.73 -8.90
C ASP A 271 19.66 -0.72 -8.51
N LYS A 272 20.39 0.28 -8.98
CA LYS A 272 21.79 0.46 -8.62
C LYS A 272 21.98 0.66 -7.11
N LYS A 273 21.15 1.49 -6.47
CA LYS A 273 21.22 1.77 -5.04
C LYS A 273 20.92 0.53 -4.19
N ARG A 274 19.89 -0.21 -4.57
CA ARG A 274 19.42 -1.41 -3.86
C ARG A 274 20.15 -2.68 -4.27
N ARG A 275 20.99 -2.64 -5.32
CA ARG A 275 21.69 -3.79 -5.92
C ARG A 275 20.72 -4.88 -6.37
N ILE A 276 19.66 -4.48 -7.04
CA ILE A 276 18.64 -5.35 -7.63
C ILE A 276 18.49 -5.02 -9.12
N ASN A 277 17.67 -5.78 -9.83
CA ASN A 277 17.31 -5.48 -11.21
C ASN A 277 15.80 -5.65 -11.38
N ILE A 278 15.13 -4.62 -11.89
CA ILE A 278 13.68 -4.63 -12.14
C ILE A 278 13.22 -5.87 -12.92
N LYS A 279 14.04 -6.39 -13.83
CA LYS A 279 13.72 -7.58 -14.65
C LYS A 279 13.52 -8.85 -13.83
N ASP A 280 14.15 -8.94 -12.64
CA ASP A 280 14.04 -10.08 -11.75
C ASP A 280 12.72 -10.07 -10.95
N TYR A 281 12.02 -8.93 -10.94
CA TYR A 281 10.87 -8.69 -10.07
C TYR A 281 9.59 -8.35 -10.84
N ILE A 282 9.70 -7.50 -11.87
CA ILE A 282 8.55 -6.97 -12.60
C ILE A 282 8.41 -7.69 -13.95
N PRO A 283 7.37 -8.51 -14.12
CA PRO A 283 7.09 -9.18 -15.39
C PRO A 283 6.92 -8.15 -16.53
N TYR A 284 7.47 -8.46 -17.69
CA TYR A 284 7.36 -7.60 -18.89
C TYR A 284 7.97 -6.20 -18.74
N SER A 285 8.89 -6.03 -17.77
CA SER A 285 9.51 -4.72 -17.51
C SER A 285 10.22 -4.12 -18.74
N GLU A 286 10.72 -4.94 -19.65
CA GLU A 286 11.32 -4.46 -20.93
C GLU A 286 10.29 -3.73 -21.80
N ALA A 287 9.06 -4.22 -21.86
CA ALA A 287 7.98 -3.61 -22.62
C ALA A 287 7.49 -2.27 -22.03
N ILE A 288 7.82 -1.96 -20.77
CA ILE A 288 7.45 -0.69 -20.14
C ILE A 288 8.10 0.50 -20.84
N TYR A 289 9.34 0.35 -21.27
CA TYR A 289 10.15 1.47 -21.79
C TYR A 289 10.06 1.63 -23.31
N GLY A 290 9.78 0.57 -24.04
CA GLY A 290 9.73 0.54 -25.52
C GLY A 290 11.07 0.26 -26.15
#